data_6a5076ad41a8798e6dde2eb67ccf9589
#
_entry.id   6a5076ad41a8798e6dde2eb67ccf9589
#
_cell.length_a   1.000
_cell.length_b   1.000
_cell.length_c   1.000
_cell.angle_alpha   90.00
_cell.angle_beta   90.00
_cell.angle_gamma   90.00
#
_symmetry.space_group_name_H-M   'P 1'
#
loop_
_entity.id
_entity.type
_entity.pdbx_description
1 polymer ?
#
loop_
_entity_poly.entity_id
_entity_poly.type
_entity_poly.pdbx_seq_one_letter_code
_entity_poly.pdbx_strand_id
1 'polypeptide(L)'
;SEILAGFSAEYGNLDLRISSTPEGSDLLLDSAVSRDEVPAGAVLLYDEEMCVAVPEGHRYADRESVSLTELADDPFIALSNSQSFRQISEHIFRSAGVEMHAAIECDSAALQIRLLSCGMGVALVASGEWRQVCEDAGVRLLHIKDAQCRRYIYVQTLGRFRTQSIRAFTAYLERYFAQMA
;
A
#
# COMPACT_ATOMS: atom_id res chain seq x y z
N SER A 1 6.08 -10.17 3.20
CA SER A 1 6.70 -11.44 3.66
C SER A 1 8.17 -11.27 4.06
N GLU A 2 8.95 -10.45 3.38
CA GLU A 2 10.38 -10.21 3.65
C GLU A 2 10.66 -9.64 5.04
N ILE A 3 9.85 -8.68 5.49
CA ILE A 3 9.93 -8.10 6.86
C ILE A 3 9.91 -9.21 7.93
N LEU A 4 8.95 -10.13 7.82
CA LEU A 4 8.79 -11.19 8.81
C LEU A 4 9.89 -12.22 8.72
N ALA A 5 10.31 -12.59 7.51
CA ALA A 5 11.43 -13.52 7.30
C ALA A 5 12.74 -12.94 7.85
N GLY A 6 13.04 -11.67 7.56
CA GLY A 6 14.24 -11.01 8.06
C GLY A 6 14.22 -10.84 9.58
N PHE A 7 13.09 -10.45 10.17
CA PHE A 7 12.96 -10.35 11.61
C PHE A 7 13.12 -11.71 12.30
N SER A 8 12.50 -12.79 11.78
CA SER A 8 12.65 -14.14 12.33
C SER A 8 14.07 -14.64 12.24
N ALA A 9 14.82 -14.30 11.19
CA ALA A 9 16.22 -14.66 11.05
C ALA A 9 17.12 -13.94 12.10
N GLU A 10 16.79 -12.68 12.44
CA GLU A 10 17.56 -11.90 13.42
C GLU A 10 17.21 -12.27 14.88
N TYR A 11 15.94 -12.60 15.16
CA TYR A 11 15.40 -12.75 16.52
C TYR A 11 14.83 -14.15 16.83
N GLY A 12 15.14 -15.14 16.08
CA GLY A 12 14.96 -16.61 16.09
C GLY A 12 13.96 -17.34 17.01
N ASN A 13 13.40 -16.75 18.06
CA ASN A 13 12.56 -17.41 19.07
C ASN A 13 11.30 -16.61 19.44
N LEU A 14 10.69 -15.93 18.51
CA LEU A 14 9.48 -15.15 18.76
C LEU A 14 8.28 -15.83 18.08
N ASP A 15 7.21 -16.05 18.86
CA ASP A 15 5.91 -16.41 18.32
C ASP A 15 5.23 -15.16 17.71
N LEU A 16 5.18 -15.11 16.38
CA LEU A 16 4.48 -14.05 15.66
C LEU A 16 3.10 -14.55 15.24
N ARG A 17 2.06 -13.80 15.65
CA ARG A 17 0.69 -13.99 15.16
C ARG A 17 0.31 -12.80 14.29
N ILE A 18 -0.10 -13.08 13.06
CA ILE A 18 -0.52 -12.07 12.10
C ILE A 18 -2.03 -12.14 11.98
N SER A 19 -2.68 -11.00 12.14
CA SER A 19 -4.13 -10.85 12.03
C SER A 19 -4.48 -9.75 11.04
N SER A 20 -5.59 -9.89 10.36
CA SER A 20 -6.19 -8.83 9.53
C SER A 20 -7.01 -7.84 10.36
N THR A 21 -7.20 -8.10 11.66
CA THR A 21 -7.94 -7.24 12.58
C THR A 21 -7.04 -6.80 13.74
N PRO A 22 -7.19 -5.57 14.26
CA PRO A 22 -6.37 -5.06 15.35
C PRO A 22 -6.70 -5.65 16.72
N GLU A 23 -7.87 -6.30 16.89
CA GLU A 23 -8.33 -6.84 18.17
C GLU A 23 -7.37 -7.90 18.70
N GLY A 24 -6.85 -7.66 19.91
CA GLY A 24 -5.92 -8.57 20.58
C GLY A 24 -4.49 -8.52 20.02
N SER A 25 -4.18 -7.58 19.14
CA SER A 25 -2.84 -7.36 18.63
C SER A 25 -2.03 -6.43 19.53
N ASP A 26 -0.72 -6.66 19.63
CA ASP A 26 0.21 -5.80 20.36
C ASP A 26 0.66 -4.60 19.52
N LEU A 27 0.77 -4.80 18.20
CA LEU A 27 1.21 -3.81 17.23
C LEU A 27 0.24 -3.76 16.05
N LEU A 28 0.01 -2.55 15.55
CA LEU A 28 -0.70 -2.29 14.31
C LEU A 28 0.30 -1.67 13.31
N LEU A 29 0.49 -2.32 12.18
CA LEU A 29 1.15 -1.75 11.01
C LEU A 29 0.06 -1.32 10.03
N ASP A 30 -0.03 -0.02 9.77
CA ASP A 30 -1.08 0.54 8.94
C ASP A 30 -0.60 1.78 8.17
N SER A 31 -1.48 2.43 7.42
CA SER A 31 -1.15 3.62 6.66
C SER A 31 -2.23 4.70 6.75
N ALA A 32 -1.81 5.96 6.66
CA ALA A 32 -2.65 7.15 6.67
C ALA A 32 -2.59 7.88 5.31
N VAL A 33 -3.60 8.70 5.01
CA VAL A 33 -3.67 9.51 3.78
C VAL A 33 -2.79 10.76 3.85
N SER A 34 -2.49 11.22 5.07
CA SER A 34 -1.60 12.36 5.31
C SER A 34 -0.74 12.11 6.55
N ARG A 35 0.35 12.87 6.67
CA ARG A 35 1.24 12.80 7.84
C ARG A 35 0.52 13.22 9.13
N ASP A 36 -0.41 14.17 9.03
CA ASP A 36 -1.14 14.70 10.18
C ASP A 36 -2.19 13.71 10.72
N GLU A 37 -2.57 12.71 9.92
CA GLU A 37 -3.50 11.65 10.32
C GLU A 37 -2.81 10.44 10.95
N VAL A 38 -1.48 10.42 10.98
CA VAL A 38 -0.73 9.39 11.70
C VAL A 38 -1.05 9.51 13.20
N PRO A 39 -1.51 8.44 13.87
CA PRO A 39 -1.96 8.53 15.27
C PRO A 39 -0.86 9.01 16.21
N ALA A 40 -1.24 9.81 17.20
CA ALA A 40 -0.33 10.28 18.23
C ALA A 40 0.34 9.10 18.96
N GLY A 41 1.66 9.10 19.02
CA GLY A 41 2.46 8.02 19.62
C GLY A 41 2.76 6.84 18.69
N ALA A 42 2.25 6.83 17.47
CA ALA A 42 2.72 5.93 16.42
C ALA A 42 4.07 6.40 15.86
N VAL A 43 4.83 5.47 15.30
CA VAL A 43 6.10 5.73 14.63
C VAL A 43 5.86 5.72 13.13
N LEU A 44 6.08 6.85 12.46
CA LEU A 44 6.06 6.93 11.01
C LEU A 44 7.29 6.19 10.47
N LEU A 45 7.06 5.20 9.61
CA LEU A 45 8.10 4.34 9.05
C LEU A 45 8.52 4.77 7.64
N TYR A 46 7.55 5.05 6.78
CA TYR A 46 7.80 5.29 5.38
C TYR A 46 6.73 6.18 4.74
N ASP A 47 7.16 6.98 3.80
CA ASP A 47 6.33 7.87 2.98
C ASP A 47 6.39 7.36 1.54
N GLU A 48 5.33 6.73 1.06
CA GLU A 48 5.30 5.98 -0.19
C GLU A 48 4.41 6.63 -1.24
N GLU A 49 4.91 6.69 -2.46
CA GLU A 49 4.12 7.12 -3.60
C GLU A 49 3.11 6.06 -4.03
N MET A 50 1.90 6.51 -4.37
CA MET A 50 0.88 5.70 -5.02
C MET A 50 0.87 6.01 -6.50
N CYS A 51 0.91 4.97 -7.34
CA CYS A 51 0.88 5.05 -8.79
C CYS A 51 -0.40 4.43 -9.36
N VAL A 52 -0.74 4.81 -10.58
CA VAL A 52 -1.71 4.04 -11.36
C VAL A 52 -0.98 2.88 -12.04
N ALA A 53 -1.51 1.68 -11.87
CA ALA A 53 -1.09 0.48 -12.58
C ALA A 53 -2.01 0.25 -13.78
N VAL A 54 -1.42 0.10 -14.96
CA VAL A 54 -2.13 -0.17 -16.21
C VAL A 54 -1.52 -1.40 -16.89
N PRO A 55 -2.32 -2.21 -17.62
CA PRO A 55 -1.78 -3.31 -18.42
C PRO A 55 -0.88 -2.78 -19.54
N GLU A 56 0.09 -3.57 -20.00
CA GLU A 56 1.05 -3.17 -21.04
C GLU A 56 0.36 -2.77 -22.37
N GLY A 57 -0.82 -3.32 -22.67
CA GLY A 57 -1.63 -2.94 -23.82
C GLY A 57 -2.53 -1.72 -23.64
N HIS A 58 -2.46 -1.04 -22.50
CA HIS A 58 -3.30 0.12 -22.25
C HIS A 58 -2.86 1.33 -23.09
N ARG A 59 -3.81 2.19 -23.51
CA ARG A 59 -3.56 3.38 -24.34
C ARG A 59 -2.52 4.37 -23.77
N TYR A 60 -2.25 4.30 -22.48
CA TYR A 60 -1.27 5.15 -21.79
C TYR A 60 -0.05 4.40 -21.26
N ALA A 61 0.12 3.12 -21.59
CA ALA A 61 1.21 2.29 -21.04
C ALA A 61 2.62 2.83 -21.34
N ASP A 62 2.79 3.58 -22.44
CA ASP A 62 4.06 4.19 -22.83
C ASP A 62 4.33 5.55 -22.17
N ARG A 63 3.44 6.04 -21.33
CA ARG A 63 3.61 7.31 -20.62
C ARG A 63 4.31 7.11 -19.28
N GLU A 64 4.97 8.16 -18.80
CA GLU A 64 5.53 8.23 -17.43
C GLU A 64 4.49 8.64 -16.41
N SER A 65 3.48 9.41 -16.82
CA SER A 65 2.44 9.93 -15.94
C SER A 65 1.08 10.05 -16.61
N VAL A 66 0.03 10.05 -15.79
CA VAL A 66 -1.37 10.16 -16.22
C VAL A 66 -2.16 10.96 -15.19
N SER A 67 -3.24 11.64 -15.63
CA SER A 67 -4.24 12.19 -14.73
C SER A 67 -5.31 11.14 -14.42
N LEU A 68 -5.83 11.11 -13.20
CA LEU A 68 -6.98 10.27 -12.86
C LEU A 68 -8.22 10.68 -13.66
N THR A 69 -8.35 11.96 -14.02
CA THR A 69 -9.38 12.45 -14.92
C THR A 69 -9.33 11.83 -16.32
N GLU A 70 -8.14 11.48 -16.83
CA GLU A 70 -7.97 10.78 -18.12
C GLU A 70 -8.40 9.30 -18.06
N LEU A 71 -8.51 8.74 -16.85
CA LEU A 71 -8.87 7.35 -16.58
C LEU A 71 -10.30 7.18 -16.04
N ALA A 72 -11.08 8.25 -15.99
CA ALA A 72 -12.42 8.23 -15.37
C ALA A 72 -13.37 7.20 -15.98
N ASP A 73 -13.20 6.88 -17.25
CA ASP A 73 -14.01 5.89 -17.98
C ASP A 73 -13.40 4.48 -17.99
N ASP A 74 -12.18 4.31 -17.43
CA ASP A 74 -11.56 2.99 -17.36
C ASP A 74 -12.15 2.15 -16.21
N PRO A 75 -12.33 0.84 -16.40
CA PRO A 75 -12.76 -0.03 -15.31
C PRO A 75 -11.70 -0.08 -14.23
N PHE A 76 -12.09 0.26 -12.99
CA PHE A 76 -11.16 0.32 -11.87
C PHE A 76 -11.22 -0.95 -11.03
N ILE A 77 -10.05 -1.52 -10.70
CA ILE A 77 -9.92 -2.69 -9.83
C ILE A 77 -9.49 -2.20 -8.45
N ALA A 78 -10.38 -2.27 -7.48
CA ALA A 78 -10.15 -1.81 -6.12
C ALA A 78 -9.75 -2.95 -5.18
N LEU A 79 -8.88 -2.65 -4.20
CA LEU A 79 -8.64 -3.52 -3.06
C LEU A 79 -9.67 -3.23 -1.96
N SER A 80 -10.30 -4.29 -1.45
CA SER A 80 -11.25 -4.24 -0.35
C SER A 80 -10.70 -4.75 0.98
N ASN A 81 -9.47 -5.29 0.97
CA ASN A 81 -8.87 -6.04 2.07
C ASN A 81 -8.40 -5.19 3.27
N SER A 82 -8.34 -3.87 3.15
CA SER A 82 -8.08 -2.98 4.26
C SER A 82 -8.86 -1.68 4.12
N GLN A 83 -9.44 -1.22 5.24
CA GLN A 83 -10.15 0.07 5.25
C GLN A 83 -9.20 1.23 4.93
N SER A 84 -7.97 1.18 5.43
CA SER A 84 -6.95 2.22 5.22
C SER A 84 -6.59 2.36 3.75
N PHE A 85 -6.34 1.25 3.05
CA PHE A 85 -6.01 1.30 1.62
C PHE A 85 -7.18 1.82 0.79
N ARG A 86 -8.40 1.42 1.13
CA ARG A 86 -9.63 1.93 0.50
C ARG A 86 -9.77 3.45 0.73
N GLN A 87 -9.59 3.92 1.95
CA GLN A 87 -9.65 5.34 2.30
C GLN A 87 -8.59 6.16 1.56
N ILE A 88 -7.36 5.62 1.44
CA ILE A 88 -6.28 6.25 0.68
C ILE A 88 -6.67 6.37 -0.79
N SER A 89 -7.18 5.30 -1.40
CA SER A 89 -7.62 5.31 -2.80
C SER A 89 -8.72 6.33 -3.03
N GLU A 90 -9.76 6.35 -2.20
CA GLU A 90 -10.86 7.31 -2.28
C GLU A 90 -10.39 8.76 -2.07
N HIS A 91 -9.42 8.97 -1.16
CA HIS A 91 -8.81 10.29 -0.94
C HIS A 91 -8.08 10.79 -2.19
N ILE A 92 -7.26 9.91 -2.82
CA ILE A 92 -6.52 10.25 -4.04
C ILE A 92 -7.49 10.62 -5.17
N PHE A 93 -8.52 9.82 -5.42
CA PHE A 93 -9.54 10.12 -6.43
C PHE A 93 -10.27 11.44 -6.15
N ARG A 94 -10.69 11.64 -4.90
CA ARG A 94 -11.37 12.88 -4.49
C ARG A 94 -10.48 14.11 -4.66
N SER A 95 -9.17 14.00 -4.39
CA SER A 95 -8.23 15.10 -4.58
C SER A 95 -8.04 15.49 -6.05
N ALA A 96 -8.26 14.55 -6.98
CA ALA A 96 -8.30 14.80 -8.42
C ALA A 96 -9.68 15.30 -8.92
N GLY A 97 -10.69 15.39 -8.05
CA GLY A 97 -12.05 15.72 -8.42
C GLY A 97 -12.79 14.63 -9.19
N VAL A 98 -12.33 13.38 -9.08
CA VAL A 98 -12.90 12.20 -9.74
C VAL A 98 -13.58 11.31 -8.69
N GLU A 99 -14.75 10.77 -9.01
CA GLU A 99 -15.39 9.73 -8.19
C GLU A 99 -14.82 8.36 -8.56
N MET A 100 -14.40 7.60 -7.55
CA MET A 100 -13.89 6.24 -7.77
C MET A 100 -15.03 5.25 -7.94
N HIS A 101 -15.18 4.72 -9.15
CA HIS A 101 -16.12 3.64 -9.45
C HIS A 101 -15.36 2.32 -9.63
N ALA A 102 -15.38 1.47 -8.58
CA ALA A 102 -14.80 0.14 -8.66
C ALA A 102 -15.68 -0.78 -9.53
N ALA A 103 -15.18 -1.14 -10.70
CA ALA A 103 -15.81 -2.15 -11.55
C ALA A 103 -15.57 -3.56 -11.03
N ILE A 104 -14.42 -3.78 -10.36
CA ILE A 104 -14.02 -5.04 -9.73
C ILE A 104 -13.49 -4.72 -8.34
N GLU A 105 -13.90 -5.49 -7.35
CA GLU A 105 -13.30 -5.48 -6.00
C GLU A 105 -12.64 -6.83 -5.71
N CYS A 106 -11.44 -6.81 -5.14
CA CYS A 106 -10.73 -8.00 -4.72
C CYS A 106 -10.04 -7.77 -3.37
N ASP A 107 -9.75 -8.85 -2.66
CA ASP A 107 -9.17 -8.84 -1.31
C ASP A 107 -7.66 -9.15 -1.30
N SER A 108 -7.04 -9.27 -2.45
CA SER A 108 -5.64 -9.65 -2.59
C SER A 108 -4.94 -8.81 -3.65
N ALA A 109 -3.82 -8.18 -3.29
CA ALA A 109 -2.98 -7.44 -4.22
C ALA A 109 -2.40 -8.36 -5.32
N ALA A 110 -2.09 -9.61 -5.03
CA ALA A 110 -1.65 -10.57 -6.03
C ALA A 110 -2.74 -10.86 -7.07
N LEU A 111 -4.01 -10.98 -6.63
CA LEU A 111 -5.14 -11.12 -7.55
C LEU A 111 -5.36 -9.84 -8.36
N GLN A 112 -5.26 -8.67 -7.73
CA GLN A 112 -5.36 -7.37 -8.43
C GLN A 112 -4.36 -7.28 -9.59
N ILE A 113 -3.08 -7.62 -9.36
CA ILE A 113 -2.04 -7.59 -10.40
C ILE A 113 -2.34 -8.59 -11.51
N ARG A 114 -2.86 -9.78 -11.19
CA ARG A 114 -3.27 -10.75 -12.20
C ARG A 114 -4.43 -10.25 -13.05
N LEU A 115 -5.42 -9.60 -12.47
CA LEU A 115 -6.53 -8.98 -13.20
C LEU A 115 -6.02 -7.85 -14.11
N LEU A 116 -5.09 -7.04 -13.64
CA LEU A 116 -4.41 -6.02 -14.44
C LEU A 116 -3.68 -6.62 -15.63
N SER A 117 -2.86 -7.66 -15.42
CA SER A 117 -2.13 -8.34 -16.50
C SER A 117 -3.04 -8.98 -17.56
N CYS A 118 -4.27 -9.32 -17.19
CA CYS A 118 -5.30 -9.78 -18.11
C CYS A 118 -6.04 -8.64 -18.86
N GLY A 119 -5.67 -7.38 -18.63
CA GLY A 119 -6.32 -6.24 -19.27
C GLY A 119 -7.71 -5.91 -18.75
N MET A 120 -8.06 -6.35 -17.53
CA MET A 120 -9.42 -6.18 -16.98
C MET A 120 -9.69 -4.79 -16.41
N GLY A 121 -8.70 -3.89 -16.41
CA GLY A 121 -8.86 -2.53 -15.92
C GLY A 121 -7.56 -1.90 -15.49
N VAL A 122 -7.68 -0.84 -14.67
CA VAL A 122 -6.59 -0.09 -14.06
C VAL A 122 -6.73 -0.11 -12.54
N ALA A 123 -5.66 0.18 -11.78
CA ALA A 123 -5.71 0.17 -10.32
C ALA A 123 -4.74 1.18 -9.70
N LEU A 124 -4.97 1.57 -8.44
CA LEU A 124 -3.93 2.20 -7.61
C LEU A 124 -3.06 1.12 -6.97
N VAL A 125 -1.76 1.34 -7.02
CA VAL A 125 -0.74 0.43 -6.48
C VAL A 125 0.35 1.26 -5.80
N ALA A 126 0.87 0.78 -4.69
CA ALA A 126 2.03 1.37 -4.05
C ALA A 126 3.30 1.14 -4.89
N SER A 127 4.11 2.18 -5.11
CA SER A 127 5.23 2.08 -6.06
C SER A 127 6.43 1.28 -5.53
N GLY A 128 6.59 1.15 -4.20
CA GLY A 128 7.76 0.53 -3.59
C GLY A 128 7.88 -0.97 -3.87
N GLU A 129 7.30 -1.78 -2.99
CA GLU A 129 7.40 -3.25 -3.06
C GLU A 129 6.79 -3.88 -4.32
N TRP A 130 5.83 -3.18 -4.97
CA TRP A 130 5.08 -3.75 -6.09
C TRP A 130 5.63 -3.42 -7.46
N ARG A 131 6.60 -2.53 -7.60
CA ARG A 131 7.16 -2.14 -8.89
C ARG A 131 7.66 -3.34 -9.68
N GLN A 132 8.57 -4.13 -9.12
CA GLN A 132 9.14 -5.29 -9.80
C GLN A 132 8.07 -6.35 -10.13
N VAL A 133 7.16 -6.61 -9.19
CA VAL A 133 6.06 -7.57 -9.39
C VAL A 133 5.14 -7.15 -10.53
N CYS A 134 4.86 -5.85 -10.65
CA CYS A 134 4.08 -5.30 -11.74
C CYS A 134 4.81 -5.44 -13.09
N GLU A 135 6.08 -5.06 -13.14
CA GLU A 135 6.91 -5.16 -14.34
C GLU A 135 7.00 -6.60 -14.85
N ASP A 136 7.25 -7.56 -13.95
CA ASP A 136 7.31 -9.00 -14.27
C ASP A 136 5.95 -9.55 -14.78
N ALA A 137 4.85 -8.92 -14.37
CA ALA A 137 3.49 -9.28 -14.79
C ALA A 137 3.01 -8.55 -16.06
N GLY A 138 3.85 -7.73 -16.71
CA GLY A 138 3.45 -6.91 -17.85
C GLY A 138 2.47 -5.79 -17.48
N VAL A 139 2.66 -5.22 -16.28
CA VAL A 139 1.88 -4.09 -15.76
C VAL A 139 2.79 -2.89 -15.59
N ARG A 140 2.39 -1.73 -16.12
CA ARG A 140 3.15 -0.48 -16.04
C ARG A 140 2.64 0.39 -14.93
N LEU A 141 3.55 1.00 -14.18
CA LEU A 141 3.23 1.98 -13.15
C LEU A 141 3.44 3.40 -13.69
N LEU A 142 2.39 4.20 -13.64
CA LEU A 142 2.38 5.59 -14.09
C LEU A 142 2.21 6.53 -12.90
N HIS A 143 2.98 7.62 -12.87
CA HIS A 143 2.82 8.66 -11.87
C HIS A 143 1.49 9.39 -12.03
N ILE A 144 0.87 9.77 -10.93
CA ILE A 144 -0.37 10.57 -10.92
C ILE A 144 0.02 12.05 -10.87
N LYS A 145 -0.48 12.86 -11.82
CA LYS A 145 -0.08 14.29 -11.93
C LYS A 145 -1.13 15.28 -11.42
N ASP A 146 -2.36 14.84 -11.17
CA ASP A 146 -3.52 15.69 -10.81
C ASP A 146 -4.06 15.43 -9.40
N ALA A 147 -3.32 14.66 -8.57
CA ALA A 147 -3.73 14.34 -7.20
C ALA A 147 -2.53 14.27 -6.24
N GLN A 148 -2.80 14.38 -4.95
CA GLN A 148 -1.83 14.00 -3.92
C GLN A 148 -1.83 12.49 -3.78
N CYS A 149 -0.75 11.84 -4.22
CA CYS A 149 -0.66 10.40 -4.39
C CYS A 149 0.37 9.77 -3.44
N ARG A 150 0.26 10.04 -2.14
CA ARG A 150 1.14 9.47 -1.12
C ARG A 150 0.35 8.76 -0.04
N ARG A 151 0.98 7.75 0.58
CA ARG A 151 0.53 7.14 1.82
C ARG A 151 1.66 7.14 2.85
N TYR A 152 1.28 7.16 4.11
CA TYR A 152 2.19 7.28 5.26
C TYR A 152 2.08 6.02 6.09
N ILE A 153 3.06 5.10 5.93
CA ILE A 153 3.10 3.82 6.65
C ILE A 153 3.61 4.07 8.06
N TYR A 154 2.89 3.60 9.06
CA TYR A 154 3.25 3.75 10.46
C TYR A 154 3.07 2.45 11.23
N VAL A 155 3.76 2.35 12.37
CA VAL A 155 3.54 1.31 13.37
C VAL A 155 3.05 1.94 14.68
N GLN A 156 1.99 1.37 15.24
CA GLN A 156 1.39 1.79 16.51
C GLN A 156 1.40 0.63 17.50
N THR A 157 1.82 0.90 18.73
CA THR A 157 1.67 -0.03 19.86
C THR A 157 0.25 0.07 20.40
N LEU A 158 -0.50 -1.03 20.38
CA LEU A 158 -1.87 -1.11 20.86
C LEU A 158 -1.95 -1.59 22.32
N GLY A 159 -1.00 -2.41 22.76
CA GLY A 159 -0.93 -2.96 24.10
C GLY A 159 -0.51 -1.92 25.15
N ARG A 160 -0.93 -2.19 26.42
CA ARG A 160 -0.54 -1.35 27.58
C ARG A 160 0.96 -1.40 27.89
N PHE A 161 1.66 -2.47 27.50
CA PHE A 161 3.04 -2.74 27.85
C PHE A 161 3.91 -2.80 26.59
N ARG A 162 4.96 -2.00 26.56
CA ARG A 162 6.02 -2.11 25.57
C ARG A 162 7.01 -3.19 26.00
N THR A 163 6.74 -4.44 25.66
CA THR A 163 7.66 -5.57 25.91
C THR A 163 8.96 -5.41 25.14
N GLN A 164 9.98 -6.19 25.50
CA GLN A 164 11.25 -6.19 24.75
C GLN A 164 11.03 -6.58 23.29
N SER A 165 10.15 -7.56 23.03
CA SER A 165 9.81 -8.04 21.68
C SER A 165 9.16 -6.93 20.85
N ILE A 166 8.20 -6.17 21.41
CA ILE A 166 7.55 -5.04 20.75
C ILE A 166 8.59 -3.98 20.36
N ARG A 167 9.50 -3.63 21.28
CA ARG A 167 10.57 -2.67 21.00
C ARG A 167 11.53 -3.16 19.93
N ALA A 168 11.93 -4.43 19.98
CA ALA A 168 12.80 -5.04 18.99
C ALA A 168 12.18 -5.04 17.59
N PHE A 169 10.88 -5.40 17.49
CA PHE A 169 10.18 -5.40 16.21
C PHE A 169 9.98 -3.99 15.65
N THR A 170 9.59 -3.03 16.49
CA THR A 170 9.48 -1.62 16.08
C THR A 170 10.83 -1.09 15.55
N ALA A 171 11.93 -1.30 16.28
CA ALA A 171 13.26 -0.88 15.85
C ALA A 171 13.73 -1.60 14.57
N TYR A 172 13.33 -2.86 14.40
CA TYR A 172 13.57 -3.58 13.15
C TYR A 172 12.84 -2.96 11.97
N LEU A 173 11.55 -2.64 12.13
CA LEU A 173 10.76 -1.96 11.10
C LEU A 173 11.36 -0.60 10.71
N GLU A 174 11.79 0.21 11.68
CA GLU A 174 12.44 1.50 11.41
C GLU A 174 13.71 1.31 10.56
N ARG A 175 14.55 0.32 10.88
CA ARG A 175 15.77 0.03 10.09
C ARG A 175 15.42 -0.49 8.69
N TYR A 176 14.44 -1.38 8.58
CA TYR A 176 14.01 -1.94 7.30
C TYR A 176 13.53 -0.84 6.35
N PHE A 177 12.62 0.01 6.80
CA PHE A 177 12.08 1.08 5.96
C PHE A 177 13.09 2.21 5.70
N ALA A 178 14.04 2.46 6.60
CA ALA A 178 15.12 3.42 6.35
C ALA A 178 16.04 3.01 5.19
N GLN A 179 16.09 1.73 4.83
CA GLN A 179 16.86 1.23 3.68
C GLN A 179 16.09 1.40 2.35
N MET A 180 14.79 1.66 2.40
CA MET A 180 13.93 1.88 1.21
C MET A 180 13.82 3.36 0.83
N ALA A 181 14.21 4.27 1.73
CA ALA A 181 14.16 5.71 1.52
C ALA A 181 15.42 6.20 0.79
#